data_ae08660341de398cc1ea9d8f1cd8f7b5
#
_entry.id   ae08660341de398cc1ea9d8f1cd8f7b5
#
_cell.length_a   1.000
_cell.length_b   1.000
_cell.length_c   1.000
_cell.angle_alpha   90.00
_cell.angle_beta   90.00
_cell.angle_gamma   90.00
#
_symmetry.space_group_name_H-M   'P 1'
#
loop_
_entity.id
_entity.type
_entity.pdbx_description
1 polymer ?
#
loop_
_entity_poly.entity_id
_entity_poly.type
_entity_poly.pdbx_seq_one_letter_code
_entity_poly.pdbx_strand_id
1 'polypeptide(L)'
;MRSQKALKKTAFHEAGHAVEAFMRHVPFRSVTIRPNAESLGRVIFHKLPRWANPDLEEYNDQRAGKWLENRTRASLAGQIAEAIHAGRRPARYSHSADDDLAVNIAKEVCGSAEQCSAWLKWLFVATRDHLSLQHVWPAVEALAAELMRRETISGPEARRIINAATMPPVL
;
A
#
# COMPACT_ATOMS: atom_id res chain seq x y z
N MET A 1 -13.21 2.82 -23.37
CA MET A 1 -13.09 3.77 -22.23
C MET A 1 -13.46 3.06 -20.93
N ARG A 2 -12.65 3.17 -19.88
CA ARG A 2 -13.03 2.65 -18.54
C ARG A 2 -14.17 3.50 -17.96
N SER A 3 -15.13 2.85 -17.29
CA SER A 3 -16.20 3.58 -16.61
C SER A 3 -15.63 4.43 -15.45
N GLN A 4 -16.30 5.53 -15.12
CA GLN A 4 -15.95 6.38 -13.98
C GLN A 4 -15.86 5.58 -12.67
N LYS A 5 -16.75 4.59 -12.52
CA LYS A 5 -16.75 3.67 -11.36
C LYS A 5 -15.48 2.82 -11.30
N ALA A 6 -15.02 2.29 -12.45
CA ALA A 6 -13.80 1.50 -12.51
C ALA A 6 -12.54 2.35 -12.23
N LEU A 7 -12.50 3.58 -12.75
CA LEU A 7 -11.41 4.51 -12.46
C LEU A 7 -11.34 4.86 -10.97
N LYS A 8 -12.50 5.16 -10.36
CA LYS A 8 -12.59 5.48 -8.94
C LYS A 8 -12.13 4.30 -8.06
N LYS A 9 -12.54 3.08 -8.42
CA LYS A 9 -12.08 1.85 -7.76
C LYS A 9 -10.55 1.76 -7.78
N THR A 10 -9.92 1.92 -8.96
CA THR A 10 -8.46 1.90 -9.10
C THR A 10 -7.81 3.05 -8.29
N ALA A 11 -8.39 4.24 -8.29
CA ALA A 11 -7.83 5.38 -7.55
C ALA A 11 -7.78 5.11 -6.03
N PHE A 12 -8.83 4.53 -5.44
CA PHE A 12 -8.81 4.15 -4.03
C PHE A 12 -7.84 3.01 -3.73
N HIS A 13 -7.70 2.05 -4.65
CA HIS A 13 -6.73 0.97 -4.55
C HIS A 13 -5.30 1.53 -4.48
N GLU A 14 -4.88 2.33 -5.46
CA GLU A 14 -3.54 2.91 -5.51
C GLU A 14 -3.29 3.92 -4.38
N ALA A 15 -4.31 4.68 -3.99
CA ALA A 15 -4.21 5.57 -2.83
C ALA A 15 -3.98 4.80 -1.53
N GLY A 16 -4.64 3.66 -1.34
CA GLY A 16 -4.42 2.78 -0.19
C GLY A 16 -2.97 2.34 -0.07
N HIS A 17 -2.40 1.82 -1.16
CA HIS A 17 -0.98 1.44 -1.22
C HIS A 17 -0.05 2.61 -0.85
N ALA A 18 -0.27 3.78 -1.44
CA ALA A 18 0.60 4.93 -1.25
C ALA A 18 0.51 5.53 0.17
N VAL A 19 -0.70 5.59 0.75
CA VAL A 19 -0.91 6.11 2.11
C VAL A 19 -0.28 5.18 3.13
N GLU A 20 -0.52 3.85 3.06
CA GLU A 20 0.10 2.91 3.99
C GLU A 20 1.63 2.90 3.83
N ALA A 21 2.14 2.94 2.59
CA ALA A 21 3.57 3.05 2.33
C ALA A 21 4.18 4.29 2.98
N PHE A 22 3.55 5.45 2.80
CA PHE A 22 3.99 6.70 3.41
C PHE A 22 4.03 6.62 4.94
N MET A 23 2.95 6.14 5.55
CA MET A 23 2.82 6.00 7.02
C MET A 23 3.82 4.99 7.60
N ARG A 24 4.29 4.04 6.79
CA ARG A 24 5.28 3.02 7.17
C ARG A 24 6.70 3.33 6.71
N HIS A 25 6.93 4.54 6.20
CA HIS A 25 8.24 4.97 5.70
C HIS A 25 8.80 4.07 4.58
N VAL A 26 7.92 3.49 3.76
CA VAL A 26 8.29 2.75 2.54
C VAL A 26 8.31 3.75 1.38
N PRO A 27 9.48 4.09 0.84
CA PRO A 27 9.59 5.15 -0.16
C PRO A 27 9.05 4.72 -1.53
N PHE A 28 8.35 5.63 -2.20
CA PHE A 28 7.86 5.45 -3.56
C PHE A 28 8.10 6.69 -4.42
N ARG A 29 8.20 6.49 -5.74
CA ARG A 29 8.51 7.52 -6.74
C ARG A 29 7.27 8.24 -7.25
N SER A 30 6.20 7.47 -7.50
CA SER A 30 4.94 7.98 -8.04
C SER A 30 3.80 7.01 -7.82
N VAL A 31 2.58 7.54 -7.98
CA VAL A 31 1.32 6.79 -7.98
C VAL A 31 0.59 7.12 -9.27
N THR A 32 0.03 6.12 -9.95
CA THR A 32 -0.70 6.30 -11.21
C THR A 32 -1.88 5.36 -11.32
N ILE A 33 -2.97 5.85 -11.94
CA ILE A 33 -4.12 5.05 -12.37
C ILE A 33 -4.16 4.86 -13.89
N ARG A 34 -3.08 5.27 -14.59
CA ARG A 34 -2.92 4.96 -16.01
C ARG A 34 -2.60 3.48 -16.18
N PRO A 35 -3.38 2.76 -17.00
CA PRO A 35 -3.11 1.35 -17.25
C PRO A 35 -1.83 1.18 -18.06
N ASN A 36 -1.22 0.02 -17.87
CA ASN A 36 -0.22 -0.53 -18.79
C ASN A 36 -0.63 -1.97 -19.17
N ALA A 37 0.28 -2.72 -19.80
CA ALA A 37 0.00 -4.10 -20.21
C ALA A 37 -0.28 -5.06 -19.03
N GLU A 38 0.20 -4.72 -17.83
CA GLU A 38 0.20 -5.62 -16.66
C GLU A 38 -0.79 -5.20 -15.57
N SER A 39 -1.14 -3.89 -15.48
CA SER A 39 -1.96 -3.37 -14.39
C SER A 39 -2.85 -2.20 -14.79
N LEU A 40 -3.93 -2.01 -14.03
CA LEU A 40 -4.87 -0.89 -14.20
C LEU A 40 -4.39 0.41 -13.54
N GLY A 41 -3.49 0.30 -12.59
CA GLY A 41 -2.82 1.37 -11.85
C GLY A 41 -1.62 0.79 -11.12
N ARG A 42 -0.78 1.61 -10.51
CA ARG A 42 0.36 1.15 -9.70
C ARG A 42 0.99 2.26 -8.87
N VAL A 43 1.54 1.85 -7.74
CA VAL A 43 2.54 2.63 -6.99
C VAL A 43 3.93 2.18 -7.43
N ILE A 44 4.76 3.10 -7.88
CA ILE A 44 6.14 2.81 -8.27
C ILE A 44 7.05 3.00 -7.06
N PHE A 45 7.42 1.90 -6.44
CA PHE A 45 8.30 1.89 -5.29
C PHE A 45 9.77 2.10 -5.68
N HIS A 46 10.58 2.54 -4.71
CA HIS A 46 12.03 2.48 -4.86
C HIS A 46 12.53 1.03 -4.77
N LYS A 47 13.73 0.81 -5.28
CA LYS A 47 14.40 -0.50 -5.16
C LYS A 47 14.58 -0.88 -3.69
N LEU A 48 14.73 -2.19 -3.44
CA LEU A 48 15.09 -2.73 -2.14
C LEU A 48 16.37 -2.04 -1.62
N PRO A 49 16.36 -1.51 -0.40
CA PRO A 49 17.58 -0.95 0.20
C PRO A 49 18.67 -2.02 0.33
N ARG A 50 19.95 -1.64 0.16
CA ARG A 50 21.07 -2.58 0.26
C ARG A 50 21.10 -3.35 1.58
N TRP A 51 20.85 -2.66 2.70
CA TRP A 51 20.79 -3.28 4.03
C TRP A 51 19.59 -4.24 4.24
N ALA A 52 18.64 -4.27 3.34
CA ALA A 52 17.49 -5.20 3.35
C ALA A 52 17.66 -6.36 2.35
N ASN A 53 18.77 -6.38 1.60
CA ASN A 53 19.07 -7.47 0.68
C ASN A 53 20.01 -8.47 1.38
N PRO A 54 19.58 -9.73 1.64
CA PRO A 54 20.38 -10.73 2.33
C PRO A 54 21.67 -11.13 1.58
N ASP A 55 21.74 -10.87 0.27
CA ASP A 55 22.92 -11.20 -0.56
C ASP A 55 24.04 -10.16 -0.45
N LEU A 56 23.88 -9.11 0.32
CA LEU A 56 24.84 -8.01 0.44
C LEU A 56 25.42 -7.91 1.87
N GLU A 57 26.69 -7.45 1.95
CA GLU A 57 27.38 -7.25 3.23
C GLU A 57 26.70 -6.26 4.17
N GLU A 58 25.96 -5.29 3.61
CA GLU A 58 25.22 -4.29 4.39
C GLU A 58 23.90 -4.83 5.00
N TYR A 59 23.60 -6.10 4.82
CA TYR A 59 22.38 -6.71 5.34
C TYR A 59 22.26 -6.57 6.85
N ASN A 60 21.09 -6.12 7.29
CA ASN A 60 20.74 -6.01 8.71
C ASN A 60 19.40 -6.72 8.95
N ASP A 61 19.45 -7.89 9.54
CA ASP A 61 18.31 -8.79 9.71
C ASP A 61 17.13 -8.12 10.44
N GLN A 62 17.38 -7.47 11.56
CA GLN A 62 16.32 -6.81 12.35
C GLN A 62 15.65 -5.67 11.58
N ARG A 63 16.46 -4.84 10.91
CA ARG A 63 15.98 -3.72 10.12
C ARG A 63 15.27 -4.19 8.85
N ALA A 64 15.80 -5.23 8.21
CA ALA A 64 15.22 -5.85 7.04
C ALA A 64 13.84 -6.47 7.35
N GLY A 65 13.71 -7.21 8.43
CA GLY A 65 12.44 -7.78 8.87
C GLY A 65 11.36 -6.72 9.08
N LYS A 66 11.70 -5.58 9.71
CA LYS A 66 10.75 -4.46 9.88
C LYS A 66 10.38 -3.80 8.56
N TRP A 67 11.34 -3.65 7.65
CA TRP A 67 11.07 -3.10 6.33
C TRP A 67 10.16 -4.01 5.51
N LEU A 68 10.41 -5.33 5.53
CA LEU A 68 9.60 -6.34 4.86
C LEU A 68 8.16 -6.35 5.40
N GLU A 69 7.98 -6.26 6.72
CA GLU A 69 6.67 -6.09 7.36
C GLU A 69 5.94 -4.86 6.80
N ASN A 70 6.60 -3.71 6.80
CA ASN A 70 6.03 -2.45 6.31
C ASN A 70 5.70 -2.53 4.81
N ARG A 71 6.56 -3.17 4.02
CA ARG A 71 6.35 -3.37 2.58
C ARG A 71 5.17 -4.29 2.30
N THR A 72 5.00 -5.34 3.10
CA THR A 72 3.86 -6.26 3.02
C THR A 72 2.56 -5.53 3.36
N ARG A 73 2.53 -4.71 4.40
CA ARG A 73 1.36 -3.88 4.74
C ARG A 73 0.99 -2.94 3.61
N ALA A 74 1.99 -2.28 3.02
CA ALA A 74 1.75 -1.43 1.85
C ALA A 74 1.16 -2.22 0.66
N SER A 75 1.57 -3.49 0.44
CA SER A 75 0.98 -4.35 -0.60
C SER A 75 -0.47 -4.71 -0.31
N LEU A 76 -0.82 -5.04 0.92
CA LEU A 76 -2.18 -5.42 1.30
C LEU A 76 -3.17 -4.24 1.29
N ALA A 77 -2.67 -3.01 1.38
CA ALA A 77 -3.47 -1.81 1.61
C ALA A 77 -4.43 -1.46 0.45
N GLY A 78 -4.07 -1.77 -0.79
CA GLY A 78 -4.88 -1.42 -1.96
C GLY A 78 -6.25 -2.07 -1.94
N GLN A 79 -6.32 -3.39 -1.85
CA GLN A 79 -7.60 -4.13 -1.78
C GLN A 79 -8.41 -3.77 -0.54
N ILE A 80 -7.74 -3.45 0.57
CA ILE A 80 -8.40 -3.03 1.81
C ILE A 80 -9.07 -1.65 1.60
N ALA A 81 -8.34 -0.68 1.06
CA ALA A 81 -8.88 0.65 0.78
C ALA A 81 -10.04 0.60 -0.23
N GLU A 82 -9.92 -0.22 -1.27
CA GLU A 82 -11.00 -0.45 -2.23
C GLU A 82 -12.27 -1.00 -1.55
N ALA A 83 -12.12 -1.98 -0.66
CA ALA A 83 -13.26 -2.57 0.04
C ALA A 83 -13.90 -1.59 1.02
N ILE A 84 -13.10 -0.84 1.79
CA ILE A 84 -13.60 0.21 2.71
C ILE A 84 -14.38 1.27 1.91
N HIS A 85 -13.83 1.76 0.81
CA HIS A 85 -14.51 2.72 -0.06
C HIS A 85 -15.84 2.20 -0.60
N ALA A 86 -15.92 0.91 -0.91
CA ALA A 86 -17.14 0.26 -1.39
C ALA A 86 -18.15 -0.08 -0.28
N GLY A 87 -17.88 0.29 0.98
CA GLY A 87 -18.72 -0.06 2.13
C GLY A 87 -18.76 -1.56 2.42
N ARG A 88 -17.76 -2.30 1.96
CA ARG A 88 -17.66 -3.76 2.13
C ARG A 88 -16.60 -4.11 3.16
N ARG A 89 -16.82 -5.20 3.88
CA ARG A 89 -15.75 -5.76 4.71
C ARG A 89 -14.65 -6.30 3.78
N PRO A 90 -13.38 -5.90 3.95
CA PRO A 90 -12.29 -6.47 3.16
C PRO A 90 -12.25 -7.99 3.30
N ALA A 91 -12.32 -8.69 2.18
CA ALA A 91 -12.15 -10.12 2.13
C ALA A 91 -10.66 -10.46 2.28
N ARG A 92 -10.36 -11.61 2.90
CA ARG A 92 -8.99 -12.11 2.96
C ARG A 92 -8.57 -12.53 1.56
N TYR A 93 -7.42 -12.04 1.13
CA TYR A 93 -6.73 -12.45 -0.10
C TYR A 93 -7.64 -12.55 -1.34
N SER A 94 -7.42 -11.70 -2.28
CA SER A 94 -7.75 -11.90 -3.68
C SER A 94 -6.46 -12.38 -4.37
N HIS A 95 -6.54 -13.27 -5.35
CA HIS A 95 -5.37 -13.66 -6.16
C HIS A 95 -4.94 -12.49 -7.05
N SER A 96 -4.29 -11.50 -6.46
CA SER A 96 -3.77 -10.31 -7.12
C SER A 96 -2.25 -10.31 -7.07
N ALA A 97 -1.60 -9.55 -7.96
CA ALA A 97 -0.14 -9.40 -7.94
C ALA A 97 0.38 -8.83 -6.59
N ASP A 98 -0.44 -8.03 -5.90
CA ASP A 98 -0.11 -7.48 -4.59
C ASP A 98 -0.16 -8.53 -3.49
N ASP A 99 -1.11 -9.46 -3.57
CA ASP A 99 -1.19 -10.61 -2.66
C ASP A 99 -0.05 -11.59 -2.91
N ASP A 100 0.32 -11.83 -4.18
CA ASP A 100 1.46 -12.67 -4.55
C ASP A 100 2.78 -12.08 -3.99
N LEU A 101 2.95 -10.77 -4.05
CA LEU A 101 4.10 -10.10 -3.45
C LEU A 101 4.10 -10.26 -1.92
N ALA A 102 2.97 -10.07 -1.26
CA ALA A 102 2.84 -10.25 0.18
C ALA A 102 3.15 -11.70 0.61
N VAL A 103 2.65 -12.69 -0.14
CA VAL A 103 2.94 -14.11 0.09
C VAL A 103 4.42 -14.43 -0.13
N ASN A 104 5.04 -13.89 -1.17
CA ASN A 104 6.47 -14.11 -1.43
C ASN A 104 7.34 -13.54 -0.32
N ILE A 105 7.05 -12.33 0.15
CA ILE A 105 7.75 -11.75 1.32
C ILE A 105 7.54 -12.62 2.56
N ALA A 106 6.33 -13.12 2.80
CA ALA A 106 6.06 -13.98 3.96
C ALA A 106 6.91 -15.26 3.95
N LYS A 107 7.11 -15.86 2.78
CA LYS A 107 7.97 -17.05 2.63
C LYS A 107 9.43 -16.80 2.98
N GLU A 108 9.93 -15.57 2.75
CA GLU A 108 11.30 -15.18 3.13
C GLU A 108 11.44 -14.89 4.64
N VAL A 109 10.35 -14.50 5.30
CA VAL A 109 10.37 -14.08 6.71
C VAL A 109 10.01 -15.21 7.66
N CYS A 110 9.16 -16.16 7.22
CA CYS A 110 8.56 -17.18 8.08
C CYS A 110 9.13 -18.57 7.82
N GLY A 111 9.28 -19.36 8.88
CA GLY A 111 9.85 -20.72 8.82
C GLY A 111 8.85 -21.81 8.42
N SER A 112 7.54 -21.52 8.35
CA SER A 112 6.52 -22.50 7.96
C SER A 112 5.31 -21.85 7.28
N ALA A 113 4.54 -22.63 6.52
CA ALA A 113 3.31 -22.17 5.88
C ALA A 113 2.28 -21.68 6.91
N GLU A 114 2.21 -22.30 8.08
CA GLU A 114 1.34 -21.90 9.17
C GLU A 114 1.73 -20.54 9.72
N GLN A 115 3.04 -20.31 9.95
CA GLN A 115 3.56 -19.00 10.36
C GLN A 115 3.27 -17.92 9.31
N CYS A 116 3.51 -18.22 8.02
CA CYS A 116 3.18 -17.30 6.93
C CYS A 116 1.71 -16.88 6.97
N SER A 117 0.81 -17.86 7.11
CA SER A 117 -0.64 -17.61 7.16
C SER A 117 -1.03 -16.74 8.35
N ALA A 118 -0.49 -17.05 9.54
CA ALA A 118 -0.76 -16.29 10.76
C ALA A 118 -0.22 -14.86 10.67
N TRP A 119 1.01 -14.68 10.15
CA TRP A 119 1.66 -13.40 9.99
C TRP A 119 0.92 -12.51 8.97
N LEU A 120 0.57 -13.04 7.81
CA LEU A 120 -0.19 -12.31 6.80
C LEU A 120 -1.59 -11.92 7.29
N LYS A 121 -2.25 -12.80 8.03
CA LYS A 121 -3.55 -12.51 8.65
C LYS A 121 -3.45 -11.36 9.64
N TRP A 122 -2.42 -11.36 10.48
CA TRP A 122 -2.18 -10.29 11.43
C TRP A 122 -1.90 -8.97 10.72
N LEU A 123 -1.02 -8.96 9.71
CA LEU A 123 -0.72 -7.76 8.93
C LEU A 123 -1.95 -7.21 8.21
N PHE A 124 -2.78 -8.09 7.66
CA PHE A 124 -4.02 -7.68 7.00
C PHE A 124 -4.96 -6.96 7.98
N VAL A 125 -5.18 -7.54 9.16
CA VAL A 125 -6.01 -6.91 10.20
C VAL A 125 -5.41 -5.59 10.65
N ALA A 126 -4.11 -5.57 10.94
CA ALA A 126 -3.41 -4.36 11.38
C ALA A 126 -3.44 -3.23 10.31
N THR A 127 -3.37 -3.58 9.04
CA THR A 127 -3.46 -2.61 7.93
C THR A 127 -4.89 -2.09 7.78
N ARG A 128 -5.89 -2.98 7.85
CA ARG A 128 -7.30 -2.59 7.80
C ARG A 128 -7.65 -1.61 8.93
N ASP A 129 -7.28 -1.96 10.14
CA ASP A 129 -7.59 -1.15 11.32
C ASP A 129 -6.87 0.22 11.24
N HIS A 130 -5.62 0.24 10.75
CA HIS A 130 -4.88 1.48 10.53
C HIS A 130 -5.53 2.38 9.46
N LEU A 131 -5.87 1.83 8.29
CA LEU A 131 -6.53 2.61 7.23
C LEU A 131 -7.91 3.12 7.65
N SER A 132 -8.58 2.44 8.57
CA SER A 132 -9.91 2.82 9.09
C SER A 132 -9.84 3.93 10.15
N LEU A 133 -8.65 4.35 10.58
CA LEU A 133 -8.51 5.42 11.57
C LEU A 133 -9.01 6.76 11.00
N GLN A 134 -9.73 7.50 11.84
CA GLN A 134 -10.37 8.76 11.47
C GLN A 134 -9.40 9.84 10.95
N HIS A 135 -8.13 9.78 11.35
CA HIS A 135 -7.08 10.69 10.88
C HIS A 135 -6.27 10.13 9.70
N VAL A 136 -6.45 8.85 9.30
CA VAL A 136 -5.75 8.23 8.17
C VAL A 136 -6.63 8.18 6.92
N TRP A 137 -7.90 7.78 7.07
CA TRP A 137 -8.79 7.61 5.93
C TRP A 137 -8.95 8.87 5.05
N PRO A 138 -9.02 10.11 5.60
CA PRO A 138 -9.06 11.32 4.78
C PRO A 138 -7.88 11.47 3.81
N ALA A 139 -6.70 10.92 4.15
CA ALA A 139 -5.56 10.94 3.24
C ALA A 139 -5.76 10.00 2.04
N VAL A 140 -6.41 8.85 2.23
CA VAL A 140 -6.78 7.95 1.13
C VAL A 140 -7.77 8.65 0.20
N GLU A 141 -8.79 9.30 0.75
CA GLU A 141 -9.80 10.04 -0.02
C GLU A 141 -9.18 11.20 -0.81
N ALA A 142 -8.34 12.01 -0.17
CA ALA A 142 -7.68 13.14 -0.79
C ALA A 142 -6.75 12.70 -1.95
N LEU A 143 -5.95 11.66 -1.74
CA LEU A 143 -5.05 11.15 -2.78
C LEU A 143 -5.84 10.49 -3.92
N ALA A 144 -6.90 9.73 -3.62
CA ALA A 144 -7.76 9.14 -4.64
C ALA A 144 -8.47 10.20 -5.50
N ALA A 145 -8.98 11.28 -4.87
CA ALA A 145 -9.59 12.40 -5.58
C ALA A 145 -8.59 13.06 -6.53
N GLU A 146 -7.35 13.27 -6.10
CA GLU A 146 -6.32 13.89 -6.92
C GLU A 146 -5.85 12.95 -8.07
N LEU A 147 -5.80 11.64 -7.85
CA LEU A 147 -5.55 10.65 -8.90
C LEU A 147 -6.66 10.63 -9.96
N MET A 148 -7.92 10.79 -9.55
CA MET A 148 -9.03 10.92 -10.49
C MET A 148 -8.94 12.17 -11.38
N ARG A 149 -8.31 13.24 -10.88
CA ARG A 149 -8.13 14.51 -11.61
C ARG A 149 -6.91 14.49 -12.53
N ARG A 150 -5.81 13.88 -12.11
CA ARG A 150 -4.47 14.02 -12.75
C ARG A 150 -3.91 12.71 -13.29
N GLU A 151 -4.51 11.59 -12.95
CA GLU A 151 -4.11 10.21 -13.28
C GLU A 151 -2.73 9.78 -12.74
N THR A 152 -1.78 10.69 -12.60
CA THR A 152 -0.43 10.39 -12.10
C THR A 152 0.06 11.51 -11.19
N ILE A 153 0.61 11.14 -10.03
CA ILE A 153 1.12 12.03 -8.99
C ILE A 153 2.53 11.58 -8.61
N SER A 154 3.45 12.54 -8.51
CA SER A 154 4.82 12.25 -8.06
C SER A 154 4.87 11.90 -6.56
N GLY A 155 5.88 11.13 -6.14
CA GLY A 155 6.05 10.77 -4.73
C GLY A 155 6.14 11.99 -3.78
N PRO A 156 6.92 13.03 -4.09
CA PRO A 156 6.94 14.25 -3.26
C PRO A 156 5.59 14.94 -3.12
N GLU A 157 4.80 14.94 -4.19
CA GLU A 157 3.48 15.57 -4.22
C GLU A 157 2.43 14.73 -3.49
N ALA A 158 2.46 13.40 -3.67
CA ALA A 158 1.61 12.48 -2.91
C ALA A 158 1.86 12.63 -1.41
N ARG A 159 3.12 12.73 -0.98
CA ARG A 159 3.47 12.97 0.43
C ARG A 159 2.89 14.29 0.96
N ARG A 160 2.91 15.37 0.17
CA ARG A 160 2.29 16.66 0.57
C ARG A 160 0.79 16.53 0.75
N ILE A 161 0.10 15.85 -0.16
CA ILE A 161 -1.34 15.59 -0.08
C ILE A 161 -1.68 14.78 1.17
N ILE A 162 -0.95 13.70 1.42
CA ILE A 162 -1.16 12.82 2.58
C ILE A 162 -0.96 13.60 3.88
N ASN A 163 0.17 14.33 4.01
CA ASN A 163 0.44 15.13 5.20
C ASN A 163 -0.65 16.18 5.46
N ALA A 164 -1.07 16.89 4.42
CA ALA A 164 -2.11 17.91 4.57
C ALA A 164 -3.45 17.34 5.05
N ALA A 165 -3.78 16.11 4.63
CA ALA A 165 -5.03 15.45 5.00
C ALA A 165 -4.99 14.75 6.38
N THR A 166 -3.78 14.45 6.90
CA THR A 166 -3.60 13.80 8.21
C THR A 166 -3.36 14.79 9.34
N MET A 167 -3.03 16.05 9.03
CA MET A 167 -2.92 17.08 10.04
C MET A 167 -4.32 17.46 10.57
N PRO A 168 -4.51 17.56 11.91
CA PRO A 168 -5.73 18.16 12.44
C PRO A 168 -5.85 19.59 11.92
N PRO A 169 -7.07 20.11 11.68
CA PRO A 169 -7.25 21.50 11.33
C PRO A 169 -6.61 22.37 12.42
N VAL A 170 -5.77 23.30 12.00
CA VAL A 170 -5.21 24.32 12.90
C VAL A 170 -6.42 25.16 13.35
N LEU A 171 -6.79 25.04 14.63
CA LEU A 171 -7.83 25.85 15.26
C LEU A 171 -7.34 27.29 15.41
#